data_d694436dc81f581f2b6754fc8dec4ebe
#
_entry.id   d694436dc81f581f2b6754fc8dec4ebe
#
_cell.length_a   1.000
_cell.length_b   1.000
_cell.length_c   1.000
_cell.angle_alpha   90.00
_cell.angle_beta   90.00
_cell.angle_gamma   90.00
#
_symmetry.space_group_name_H-M   'P 1'
#
loop_
_entity.id
_entity.type
_entity.pdbx_description
1 polymer ?
#
loop_
_entity_poly.entity_id
_entity_poly.type
_entity_poly.pdbx_seq_one_letter_code
_entity_poly.pdbx_strand_id
1 'polypeptide(L)'
;MSATLPAARPAYRPQAAGVTAGRPADRVPTDGMPVTMVPVMTRPTTLGELRLAGWESVPVAEELRRNAVARIRSGEPMFPTVLGYEDTVIPQLENALLAGHDVIFLGERGQAKTRLIRSLTGLLDEWMPIVAGSEINDDPYGPVSRYARDLVAEMGDDTELGWVHRDDRYGEKLATPDTSIADLIGEVDPIRVAEGRYLSDELTLHYGLVPRTNRGLFCINELPDLSERIQVGLLNVLEERDIQIRGHRIRLPLDVVMFASANPEDYTNRGRIITPLKDRFGSQIRTHYPLDPDVEMDIVEQEATIPVVDGLSVVVPEFMSRVVVAISHEARRSPHLNQRSGVSVRMSIANQEALAASAVRRAVRSGETVAVPRVSDLDALAASMAGKVEIDSIDDDRDGEILDRIVRAALLGVFREVVPGELHRGVVEAFEEHDGVSVGEAVGSGAYAEVAAGIPALTTAVTVLLGDESDGGDPPAALVASAVELVLEGLHLSKRLNKETTGRGSRYRIRA
;
A
#
# COMPACT_ATOMS: atom_id res chain seq x y z
N MET A 1 -23.96 37.62 -4.50
CA MET A 1 -24.30 36.22 -4.81
C MET A 1 -23.45 35.38 -3.86
N SER A 2 -24.09 34.88 -2.83
CA SER A 2 -23.44 34.17 -1.70
C SER A 2 -23.26 32.72 -2.13
N ALA A 3 -22.02 32.23 -2.17
CA ALA A 3 -21.71 30.84 -2.43
C ALA A 3 -21.71 30.07 -1.09
N THR A 4 -22.68 29.19 -0.94
CA THR A 4 -22.80 28.26 0.18
C THR A 4 -21.75 27.16 0.04
N LEU A 5 -20.91 27.02 1.05
CA LEU A 5 -19.97 25.90 1.22
C LEU A 5 -20.77 24.58 1.45
N PRO A 6 -20.34 23.46 0.89
CA PRO A 6 -20.97 22.17 1.17
C PRO A 6 -20.55 21.67 2.57
N ALA A 7 -21.51 21.08 3.27
CA ALA A 7 -21.37 20.54 4.62
C ALA A 7 -20.34 19.39 4.68
N ALA A 8 -19.52 19.41 5.72
CA ALA A 8 -18.56 18.37 6.05
C ALA A 8 -19.26 17.00 6.24
N ARG A 9 -18.73 15.96 5.60
CA ARG A 9 -19.15 14.57 5.82
C ARG A 9 -18.63 14.08 7.18
N PRO A 10 -19.37 13.24 7.91
CA PRO A 10 -18.89 12.69 9.18
C PRO A 10 -17.72 11.72 8.93
N ALA A 11 -16.66 11.91 9.70
CA ALA A 11 -15.48 11.04 9.71
C ALA A 11 -15.86 9.60 10.12
N TYR A 12 -15.43 8.64 9.31
CA TYR A 12 -15.49 7.22 9.65
C TYR A 12 -14.39 6.93 10.69
N ARG A 13 -14.78 6.60 11.92
CA ARG A 13 -13.86 6.09 12.95
C ARG A 13 -13.92 4.56 12.95
N PRO A 14 -12.82 3.85 12.68
CA PRO A 14 -12.74 2.42 12.99
C PRO A 14 -12.61 2.25 14.50
N GLN A 15 -13.46 1.38 15.07
CA GLN A 15 -13.39 0.98 16.47
C GLN A 15 -12.09 0.21 16.71
N ALA A 16 -11.23 0.72 17.57
CA ALA A 16 -10.06 0.03 18.08
C ALA A 16 -10.50 -1.22 18.86
N ALA A 17 -10.09 -2.40 18.39
CA ALA A 17 -10.22 -3.65 19.13
C ALA A 17 -9.19 -3.65 20.27
N GLY A 18 -9.62 -3.29 21.47
CA GLY A 18 -8.83 -3.40 22.68
C GLY A 18 -8.54 -4.86 23.04
N VAL A 19 -7.28 -5.25 22.99
CA VAL A 19 -6.80 -6.50 23.58
C VAL A 19 -6.54 -6.23 25.07
N THR A 20 -7.45 -6.65 25.94
CA THR A 20 -7.21 -6.70 27.38
C THR A 20 -6.74 -8.09 27.77
N ALA A 21 -5.56 -8.14 28.39
CA ALA A 21 -5.01 -9.33 29.02
C ALA A 21 -5.90 -9.83 30.17
N GLY A 22 -6.27 -11.12 30.11
CA GLY A 22 -7.14 -11.77 31.08
C GLY A 22 -6.46 -12.07 32.42
N ARG A 23 -7.25 -11.98 33.49
CA ARG A 23 -7.05 -12.62 34.79
C ARG A 23 -8.16 -13.66 35.02
N PRO A 24 -7.92 -14.74 35.82
CA PRO A 24 -8.73 -15.95 35.78
C PRO A 24 -9.92 -15.93 36.74
N ALA A 25 -11.00 -16.53 36.25
CA ALA A 25 -12.03 -17.35 36.88
C ALA A 25 -12.71 -16.90 38.19
N ASP A 26 -14.02 -16.61 38.04
CA ASP A 26 -15.01 -17.09 38.99
C ASP A 26 -16.24 -17.62 38.22
N ARG A 27 -16.70 -18.82 38.62
CA ARG A 27 -17.76 -19.59 37.97
C ARG A 27 -19.13 -19.07 38.39
N VAL A 28 -19.98 -18.79 37.41
CA VAL A 28 -21.43 -18.69 37.62
C VAL A 28 -22.12 -19.68 36.65
N PRO A 29 -23.13 -20.43 37.08
CA PRO A 29 -23.70 -21.52 36.30
C PRO A 29 -24.59 -20.96 35.17
N THR A 30 -24.38 -21.47 33.97
CA THR A 30 -25.20 -21.18 32.79
C THR A 30 -26.29 -22.22 32.67
N ASP A 31 -27.53 -21.79 32.79
CA ASP A 31 -28.70 -22.51 32.32
C ASP A 31 -28.67 -22.58 30.77
N GLY A 32 -28.96 -23.79 30.28
CA GLY A 32 -28.74 -24.14 28.87
C GLY A 32 -29.75 -23.48 27.92
N MET A 33 -29.18 -22.68 27.00
CA MET A 33 -29.77 -22.53 25.67
C MET A 33 -28.98 -23.41 24.72
N PRO A 34 -29.63 -24.14 23.79
CA PRO A 34 -28.90 -24.94 22.80
C PRO A 34 -28.15 -23.97 21.88
N VAL A 35 -26.82 -24.05 21.93
CA VAL A 35 -25.99 -23.50 20.89
C VAL A 35 -26.35 -24.24 19.62
N THR A 36 -27.06 -23.59 18.72
CA THR A 36 -27.27 -24.09 17.37
C THR A 36 -25.89 -24.16 16.72
N MET A 37 -25.28 -25.36 16.75
CA MET A 37 -24.11 -25.63 15.93
C MET A 37 -24.53 -25.38 14.48
N VAL A 38 -24.04 -24.28 13.90
CA VAL A 38 -24.03 -24.13 12.45
C VAL A 38 -23.25 -25.35 11.95
N PRO A 39 -23.85 -26.26 11.13
CA PRO A 39 -23.15 -27.42 10.66
C PRO A 39 -21.90 -26.91 9.90
N VAL A 40 -20.74 -27.36 10.31
CA VAL A 40 -19.55 -27.27 9.48
C VAL A 40 -19.91 -28.05 8.23
N MET A 41 -20.28 -27.37 7.16
CA MET A 41 -20.56 -28.00 5.87
C MET A 41 -19.25 -28.68 5.47
N THR A 42 -19.18 -29.99 5.63
CA THR A 42 -18.08 -30.80 5.12
C THR A 42 -18.10 -30.65 3.61
N ARG A 43 -17.02 -30.11 3.06
CA ARG A 43 -16.90 -29.93 1.60
C ARG A 43 -16.99 -31.31 0.91
N PRO A 44 -17.65 -31.40 -0.26
CA PRO A 44 -17.62 -32.60 -1.07
C PRO A 44 -16.21 -33.14 -1.29
N THR A 45 -16.03 -34.43 -1.14
CA THR A 45 -14.75 -35.12 -1.28
C THR A 45 -14.63 -35.86 -2.58
N THR A 46 -15.77 -36.14 -3.26
CA THR A 46 -15.82 -36.78 -4.53
C THR A 46 -16.67 -36.02 -5.56
N LEU A 47 -16.46 -36.30 -6.83
CA LEU A 47 -17.19 -35.69 -7.94
C LEU A 47 -18.70 -35.93 -7.83
N GLY A 48 -19.09 -37.13 -7.40
CA GLY A 48 -20.51 -37.48 -7.18
C GLY A 48 -21.14 -36.63 -6.07
N GLU A 49 -20.43 -36.44 -4.93
CA GLU A 49 -20.88 -35.56 -3.84
C GLU A 49 -20.99 -34.11 -4.31
N LEU A 50 -20.04 -33.66 -5.16
CA LEU A 50 -20.06 -32.30 -5.71
C LEU A 50 -21.31 -32.06 -6.57
N ARG A 51 -21.68 -33.02 -7.41
CA ARG A 51 -22.91 -32.99 -8.21
C ARG A 51 -24.16 -32.95 -7.34
N LEU A 52 -24.19 -33.75 -6.29
CA LEU A 52 -25.32 -33.77 -5.35
C LEU A 52 -25.44 -32.48 -4.55
N ALA A 53 -24.31 -31.81 -4.27
CA ALA A 53 -24.29 -30.51 -3.63
C ALA A 53 -24.76 -29.37 -4.55
N GLY A 54 -24.99 -29.63 -5.85
CA GLY A 54 -25.44 -28.62 -6.81
C GLY A 54 -24.38 -27.59 -7.18
N TRP A 55 -23.10 -27.95 -7.07
CA TRP A 55 -22.01 -27.07 -7.51
C TRP A 55 -22.09 -26.83 -9.02
N GLU A 56 -21.95 -25.59 -9.42
CA GLU A 56 -21.84 -25.18 -10.82
C GLU A 56 -20.46 -24.56 -11.05
N SER A 57 -19.75 -25.06 -12.07
CA SER A 57 -18.48 -24.47 -12.47
C SER A 57 -18.75 -23.26 -13.36
N VAL A 58 -18.12 -22.14 -13.01
CA VAL A 58 -18.21 -20.90 -13.78
C VAL A 58 -16.80 -20.41 -14.14
N PRO A 59 -16.62 -19.78 -15.31
CA PRO A 59 -15.35 -19.15 -15.67
C PRO A 59 -14.95 -18.07 -14.67
N VAL A 60 -13.63 -17.89 -14.45
CA VAL A 60 -13.09 -16.90 -13.49
C VAL A 60 -13.60 -15.49 -13.78
N ALA A 61 -13.66 -15.09 -15.04
CA ALA A 61 -14.18 -13.77 -15.40
C ALA A 61 -15.65 -13.57 -14.97
N GLU A 62 -16.47 -14.64 -15.02
CA GLU A 62 -17.87 -14.62 -14.59
C GLU A 62 -17.99 -14.63 -13.05
N GLU A 63 -17.13 -15.40 -12.38
CA GLU A 63 -17.01 -15.41 -10.92
C GLU A 63 -16.67 -14.00 -10.40
N LEU A 64 -15.64 -13.36 -10.96
CA LEU A 64 -15.26 -11.98 -10.61
C LEU A 64 -16.42 -11.01 -10.86
N ARG A 65 -17.09 -11.11 -12.01
CA ARG A 65 -18.25 -10.27 -12.35
C ARG A 65 -19.37 -10.43 -11.35
N ARG A 66 -19.75 -11.66 -11.03
CA ARG A 66 -20.82 -11.99 -10.07
C ARG A 66 -20.51 -11.37 -8.69
N ASN A 67 -19.28 -11.57 -8.21
CA ASN A 67 -18.87 -11.11 -6.88
C ASN A 67 -18.68 -9.58 -6.85
N ALA A 68 -18.18 -8.96 -7.93
CA ALA A 68 -18.12 -7.50 -8.07
C ALA A 68 -19.53 -6.87 -8.05
N VAL A 69 -20.51 -7.45 -8.79
CA VAL A 69 -21.91 -6.99 -8.77
C VAL A 69 -22.51 -7.11 -7.37
N ALA A 70 -22.21 -8.18 -6.64
CA ALA A 70 -22.69 -8.34 -5.26
C ALA A 70 -22.14 -7.22 -4.35
N ARG A 71 -20.86 -6.89 -4.43
CA ARG A 71 -20.24 -5.80 -3.66
C ARG A 71 -20.78 -4.42 -4.03
N ILE A 72 -20.93 -4.14 -5.32
CA ILE A 72 -21.54 -2.88 -5.79
C ILE A 72 -22.96 -2.73 -5.23
N ARG A 73 -23.75 -3.81 -5.22
CA ARG A 73 -25.13 -3.79 -4.68
C ARG A 73 -25.20 -3.60 -3.18
N SER A 74 -24.26 -4.18 -2.43
CA SER A 74 -24.20 -4.00 -0.97
C SER A 74 -23.72 -2.60 -0.55
N GLY A 75 -23.08 -1.86 -1.45
CA GLY A 75 -22.44 -0.58 -1.14
C GLY A 75 -21.14 -0.72 -0.33
N GLU A 76 -20.63 -1.95 -0.17
CA GLU A 76 -19.35 -2.18 0.48
C GLU A 76 -18.18 -1.72 -0.41
N PRO A 77 -17.12 -1.14 0.16
CA PRO A 77 -15.94 -0.78 -0.60
C PRO A 77 -15.38 -1.99 -1.36
N MET A 78 -15.13 -1.82 -2.67
CA MET A 78 -14.58 -2.89 -3.49
C MET A 78 -13.22 -3.38 -2.97
N PHE A 79 -12.37 -2.44 -2.57
CA PHE A 79 -11.02 -2.67 -2.09
C PHE A 79 -10.74 -1.82 -0.84
N PRO A 80 -11.18 -2.24 0.36
CA PRO A 80 -11.13 -1.41 1.57
C PRO A 80 -9.72 -1.03 2.03
N THR A 81 -8.70 -1.71 1.55
CA THR A 81 -7.29 -1.44 1.87
C THR A 81 -6.57 -0.56 0.85
N VAL A 82 -7.26 -0.14 -0.21
CA VAL A 82 -6.71 0.72 -1.27
C VAL A 82 -7.42 2.05 -1.23
N LEU A 83 -6.74 3.09 -0.78
CA LEU A 83 -7.29 4.43 -0.58
C LEU A 83 -6.91 5.37 -1.71
N GLY A 84 -7.78 6.35 -1.97
CA GLY A 84 -7.53 7.45 -2.91
C GLY A 84 -7.80 7.14 -4.38
N TYR A 85 -8.50 6.02 -4.65
CA TYR A 85 -8.87 5.59 -5.99
C TYR A 85 -10.39 5.48 -6.20
N GLU A 86 -11.18 5.81 -5.20
CA GLU A 86 -12.61 5.60 -5.12
C GLU A 86 -13.36 6.26 -6.29
N ASP A 87 -12.95 7.47 -6.67
CA ASP A 87 -13.59 8.26 -7.74
C ASP A 87 -12.84 8.19 -9.09
N THR A 88 -11.74 7.47 -9.19
CA THR A 88 -10.84 7.49 -10.37
C THR A 88 -10.54 6.12 -10.94
N VAL A 89 -9.72 5.34 -10.26
CA VAL A 89 -9.22 4.03 -10.72
C VAL A 89 -10.24 2.93 -10.48
N ILE A 90 -10.89 2.92 -9.32
CA ILE A 90 -11.85 1.87 -8.93
C ILE A 90 -13.02 1.79 -9.90
N PRO A 91 -13.71 2.88 -10.30
CA PRO A 91 -14.79 2.78 -11.27
C PRO A 91 -14.37 2.25 -12.63
N GLN A 92 -13.14 2.55 -13.08
CA GLN A 92 -12.61 2.00 -14.32
C GLN A 92 -12.33 0.50 -14.19
N LEU A 93 -11.82 0.07 -13.04
CA LEU A 93 -11.58 -1.34 -12.76
C LEU A 93 -12.89 -2.12 -12.62
N GLU A 94 -13.90 -1.58 -11.96
CA GLU A 94 -15.26 -2.15 -11.91
C GLU A 94 -15.81 -2.39 -13.32
N ASN A 95 -15.71 -1.39 -14.19
CA ASN A 95 -16.15 -1.53 -15.59
C ASN A 95 -15.37 -2.63 -16.33
N ALA A 96 -14.05 -2.74 -16.09
CA ALA A 96 -13.22 -3.77 -16.69
C ALA A 96 -13.62 -5.17 -16.20
N LEU A 97 -13.87 -5.34 -14.90
CA LEU A 97 -14.33 -6.60 -14.30
C LEU A 97 -15.72 -7.00 -14.82
N LEU A 98 -16.65 -6.05 -14.92
CA LEU A 98 -17.98 -6.27 -15.46
C LEU A 98 -17.94 -6.67 -16.95
N ALA A 99 -16.99 -6.13 -17.71
CA ALA A 99 -16.76 -6.48 -19.10
C ALA A 99 -16.00 -7.79 -19.28
N GLY A 100 -15.38 -8.34 -18.22
CA GLY A 100 -14.54 -9.55 -18.27
C GLY A 100 -13.20 -9.33 -18.98
N HIS A 101 -12.65 -8.12 -18.87
CA HIS A 101 -11.40 -7.73 -19.53
C HIS A 101 -10.16 -8.18 -18.75
N ASP A 102 -9.11 -8.52 -19.48
CA ASP A 102 -7.75 -8.45 -18.96
C ASP A 102 -7.35 -6.97 -18.80
N VAL A 103 -6.58 -6.67 -17.77
CA VAL A 103 -6.30 -5.27 -17.38
C VAL A 103 -4.81 -5.01 -17.28
N ILE A 104 -4.35 -3.89 -17.86
CA ILE A 104 -3.04 -3.36 -17.60
C ILE A 104 -3.12 -2.05 -16.82
N PHE A 105 -2.41 -1.98 -15.69
CA PHE A 105 -2.25 -0.76 -14.90
C PHE A 105 -0.99 0.00 -15.33
N LEU A 106 -1.18 1.25 -15.69
CA LEU A 106 -0.12 2.16 -16.12
C LEU A 106 0.07 3.24 -15.07
N GLY A 107 1.27 3.36 -14.51
CA GLY A 107 1.54 4.41 -13.55
C GLY A 107 2.92 4.28 -12.93
N GLU A 108 3.35 5.32 -12.25
CA GLU A 108 4.66 5.41 -11.65
C GLU A 108 4.85 4.45 -10.47
N ARG A 109 6.06 4.37 -9.95
CA ARG A 109 6.40 3.53 -8.80
C ARG A 109 5.67 3.98 -7.53
N GLY A 110 5.22 3.02 -6.71
CA GLY A 110 4.56 3.30 -5.45
C GLY A 110 3.13 3.84 -5.55
N GLN A 111 2.47 3.67 -6.70
CA GLN A 111 1.05 3.96 -6.92
C GLN A 111 0.15 2.73 -6.66
N ALA A 112 0.48 1.89 -5.72
CA ALA A 112 -0.30 0.74 -5.23
C ALA A 112 -0.79 -0.26 -6.30
N LYS A 113 -0.26 -0.27 -7.55
CA LYS A 113 -0.69 -1.17 -8.64
C LYS A 113 -0.74 -2.63 -8.21
N THR A 114 0.37 -3.15 -7.68
CA THR A 114 0.46 -4.56 -7.23
C THR A 114 -0.47 -4.86 -6.07
N ARG A 115 -0.65 -3.90 -5.14
CA ARG A 115 -1.59 -4.03 -4.02
C ARG A 115 -3.02 -4.17 -4.53
N LEU A 116 -3.42 -3.30 -5.46
CA LEU A 116 -4.74 -3.33 -6.09
C LEU A 116 -4.98 -4.66 -6.80
N ILE A 117 -3.99 -5.16 -7.57
CA ILE A 117 -4.10 -6.46 -8.26
C ILE A 117 -4.26 -7.61 -7.25
N ARG A 118 -3.45 -7.63 -6.19
CA ARG A 118 -3.56 -8.66 -5.14
C ARG A 118 -4.90 -8.62 -4.42
N SER A 119 -5.47 -7.42 -4.22
CA SER A 119 -6.78 -7.27 -3.58
C SER A 119 -7.93 -7.89 -4.38
N LEU A 120 -7.73 -8.15 -5.67
CA LEU A 120 -8.71 -8.82 -6.53
C LEU A 120 -8.99 -10.27 -6.11
N THR A 121 -8.07 -10.93 -5.39
CA THR A 121 -8.33 -12.27 -4.83
C THR A 121 -9.54 -12.27 -3.90
N GLY A 122 -9.84 -11.13 -3.25
CA GLY A 122 -11.04 -10.95 -2.45
C GLY A 122 -12.36 -11.00 -3.22
N LEU A 123 -12.31 -10.97 -4.57
CA LEU A 123 -13.47 -11.15 -5.45
C LEU A 123 -13.61 -12.59 -5.97
N LEU A 124 -12.68 -13.49 -5.62
CA LEU A 124 -12.84 -14.92 -5.88
C LEU A 124 -13.63 -15.57 -4.75
N ASP A 125 -14.34 -16.67 -5.05
CA ASP A 125 -14.96 -17.51 -4.04
C ASP A 125 -13.88 -18.07 -3.10
N GLU A 126 -14.17 -18.17 -1.83
CA GLU A 126 -13.19 -18.55 -0.81
C GLU A 126 -12.53 -19.91 -1.11
N TRP A 127 -13.31 -20.85 -1.64
CA TRP A 127 -12.85 -22.20 -1.96
C TRP A 127 -13.37 -22.66 -3.32
N MET A 128 -12.50 -23.33 -4.08
CA MET A 128 -12.79 -23.85 -5.39
C MET A 128 -12.42 -25.35 -5.45
N PRO A 129 -13.30 -26.25 -5.93
CA PRO A 129 -12.97 -27.66 -6.11
C PRO A 129 -12.10 -27.86 -7.35
N ILE A 130 -11.15 -28.78 -7.22
CA ILE A 130 -10.29 -29.27 -8.31
C ILE A 130 -10.25 -30.79 -8.29
N VAL A 131 -9.82 -31.42 -9.39
CA VAL A 131 -9.44 -32.84 -9.39
C VAL A 131 -8.22 -33.00 -8.49
N ALA A 132 -8.26 -33.91 -7.52
CA ALA A 132 -7.17 -34.14 -6.58
C ALA A 132 -5.85 -34.44 -7.29
N GLY A 133 -4.75 -33.80 -6.89
CA GLY A 133 -3.44 -34.01 -7.52
C GLY A 133 -3.24 -33.28 -8.86
N SER A 134 -4.22 -32.52 -9.36
CA SER A 134 -4.04 -31.69 -10.55
C SER A 134 -2.99 -30.60 -10.32
N GLU A 135 -2.00 -30.50 -11.23
CA GLU A 135 -0.98 -29.44 -11.20
C GLU A 135 -1.49 -28.09 -11.76
N ILE A 136 -2.64 -28.09 -12.46
CA ILE A 136 -3.21 -26.92 -13.13
C ILE A 136 -4.64 -26.63 -12.72
N ASN A 137 -5.02 -26.98 -11.50
CA ASN A 137 -6.35 -26.70 -10.93
C ASN A 137 -7.51 -27.18 -11.84
N ASP A 138 -7.41 -28.40 -12.40
CA ASP A 138 -8.42 -28.94 -13.31
C ASP A 138 -9.84 -28.89 -12.72
N ASP A 139 -10.77 -28.43 -13.54
CA ASP A 139 -12.18 -28.45 -13.20
C ASP A 139 -12.69 -29.91 -13.17
N PRO A 140 -13.30 -30.34 -12.06
CA PRO A 140 -13.86 -31.69 -11.98
C PRO A 140 -14.90 -32.02 -13.04
N TYR A 141 -15.60 -31.00 -13.58
CA TYR A 141 -16.62 -31.20 -14.63
C TYR A 141 -16.06 -31.10 -16.05
N GLY A 142 -14.90 -30.46 -16.23
CA GLY A 142 -14.27 -30.23 -17.52
C GLY A 142 -12.75 -30.24 -17.43
N PRO A 143 -12.11 -31.35 -17.02
CA PRO A 143 -10.67 -31.40 -16.87
C PRO A 143 -9.94 -31.19 -18.19
N VAL A 144 -8.89 -30.35 -18.18
CA VAL A 144 -8.10 -29.98 -19.36
C VAL A 144 -6.79 -30.76 -19.44
N SER A 145 -6.16 -31.13 -18.31
CA SER A 145 -4.96 -31.97 -18.32
C SER A 145 -5.28 -33.43 -18.64
N ARG A 146 -4.32 -34.09 -19.26
CA ARG A 146 -4.46 -35.54 -19.52
C ARG A 146 -4.58 -36.31 -18.21
N TYR A 147 -3.80 -35.96 -17.21
CA TYR A 147 -3.87 -36.58 -15.87
C TYR A 147 -5.30 -36.58 -15.32
N ALA A 148 -5.91 -35.42 -15.27
CA ALA A 148 -7.25 -35.29 -14.68
C ALA A 148 -8.34 -35.92 -15.56
N ARG A 149 -8.22 -35.82 -16.89
CA ARG A 149 -9.13 -36.51 -17.83
C ARG A 149 -9.11 -38.02 -17.67
N ASP A 150 -7.90 -38.61 -17.62
CA ASP A 150 -7.74 -40.06 -17.46
C ASP A 150 -8.31 -40.51 -16.10
N LEU A 151 -8.02 -39.75 -15.01
CA LEU A 151 -8.53 -40.05 -13.67
C LEU A 151 -10.07 -39.98 -13.60
N VAL A 152 -10.68 -38.92 -14.13
CA VAL A 152 -12.14 -38.75 -14.14
C VAL A 152 -12.80 -39.84 -15.03
N ALA A 153 -12.17 -40.24 -16.14
CA ALA A 153 -12.67 -41.29 -16.99
C ALA A 153 -12.62 -42.68 -16.31
N GLU A 154 -11.62 -42.95 -15.48
CA GLU A 154 -11.44 -44.18 -14.73
C GLU A 154 -12.35 -44.26 -13.51
N MET A 155 -12.39 -43.21 -12.69
CA MET A 155 -13.05 -43.21 -11.38
C MET A 155 -14.51 -42.73 -11.44
N GLY A 156 -14.90 -41.95 -12.45
CA GLY A 156 -16.25 -41.40 -12.58
C GLY A 156 -16.64 -40.56 -11.37
N ASP A 157 -17.78 -40.86 -10.76
CA ASP A 157 -18.29 -40.12 -9.57
C ASP A 157 -17.46 -40.35 -8.31
N ASP A 158 -16.60 -41.36 -8.25
CA ASP A 158 -15.67 -41.63 -7.14
C ASP A 158 -14.35 -40.83 -7.28
N THR A 159 -14.21 -40.00 -8.33
CA THR A 159 -13.04 -39.14 -8.49
C THR A 159 -12.85 -38.24 -7.26
N GLU A 160 -11.71 -38.35 -6.60
CA GLU A 160 -11.36 -37.53 -5.44
C GLU A 160 -11.17 -36.06 -5.81
N LEU A 161 -11.62 -35.17 -4.93
CA LEU A 161 -11.51 -33.72 -5.07
C LEU A 161 -10.51 -33.13 -4.08
N GLY A 162 -9.73 -32.17 -4.57
CA GLY A 162 -9.00 -31.20 -3.77
C GLY A 162 -9.78 -29.88 -3.70
N TRP A 163 -9.43 -29.05 -2.73
CA TRP A 163 -9.99 -27.70 -2.60
C TRP A 163 -8.87 -26.67 -2.52
N VAL A 164 -8.95 -25.65 -3.38
CA VAL A 164 -7.97 -24.56 -3.45
C VAL A 164 -8.58 -23.31 -2.84
N HIS A 165 -7.87 -22.70 -1.90
CA HIS A 165 -8.26 -21.40 -1.34
C HIS A 165 -8.02 -20.29 -2.35
N ARG A 166 -8.83 -19.23 -2.33
CA ARG A 166 -8.72 -18.10 -3.27
C ARG A 166 -7.34 -17.45 -3.31
N ASP A 167 -6.60 -17.43 -2.19
CA ASP A 167 -5.25 -16.85 -2.14
C ASP A 167 -4.25 -17.69 -2.95
N ASP A 168 -4.48 -19.02 -3.07
CA ASP A 168 -3.67 -19.95 -3.87
C ASP A 168 -4.05 -19.94 -5.36
N ARG A 169 -5.11 -19.21 -5.73
CA ARG A 169 -5.56 -19.00 -7.12
C ARG A 169 -4.95 -17.74 -7.75
N TYR A 170 -3.97 -17.14 -7.09
CA TYR A 170 -3.24 -15.97 -7.57
C TYR A 170 -1.81 -16.33 -7.92
N GLY A 171 -1.42 -16.12 -9.17
CA GLY A 171 -0.05 -16.24 -9.64
C GLY A 171 0.55 -14.88 -9.97
N GLU A 172 1.81 -14.66 -9.60
CA GLU A 172 2.51 -13.41 -9.86
C GLU A 172 3.93 -13.67 -10.37
N LYS A 173 4.32 -12.93 -11.40
CA LYS A 173 5.71 -12.89 -11.88
C LYS A 173 6.17 -11.45 -12.00
N LEU A 174 7.27 -11.13 -11.36
CA LEU A 174 8.03 -9.92 -11.67
C LEU A 174 8.77 -10.17 -12.99
N ALA A 175 8.50 -9.36 -14.00
CA ALA A 175 9.21 -9.42 -15.26
C ALA A 175 10.67 -8.98 -15.06
N THR A 176 11.58 -9.75 -15.63
CA THR A 176 13.01 -9.46 -15.66
C THR A 176 13.55 -9.85 -17.05
N PRO A 177 14.66 -9.26 -17.52
CA PRO A 177 15.20 -9.59 -18.84
C PRO A 177 15.60 -11.06 -19.02
N ASP A 178 15.87 -11.78 -17.94
CA ASP A 178 16.22 -13.20 -17.89
C ASP A 178 15.00 -14.12 -17.73
N THR A 179 13.80 -13.57 -17.54
CA THR A 179 12.56 -14.36 -17.51
C THR A 179 12.46 -15.21 -18.78
N SER A 180 12.22 -16.50 -18.62
CA SER A 180 12.08 -17.42 -19.74
C SER A 180 10.63 -17.73 -20.07
N ILE A 181 10.38 -18.21 -21.29
CA ILE A 181 9.06 -18.71 -21.68
C ILE A 181 8.71 -19.98 -20.92
N ALA A 182 9.71 -20.77 -20.51
CA ALA A 182 9.53 -21.97 -19.70
C ALA A 182 8.99 -21.64 -18.31
N ASP A 183 9.46 -20.54 -17.68
CA ASP A 183 8.96 -20.10 -16.38
C ASP A 183 7.47 -19.77 -16.44
N LEU A 184 7.02 -19.13 -17.53
CA LEU A 184 5.65 -18.64 -17.66
C LEU A 184 4.70 -19.73 -18.16
N ILE A 185 5.09 -20.45 -19.21
CA ILE A 185 4.23 -21.40 -19.93
C ILE A 185 4.57 -22.84 -19.55
N GLY A 186 5.86 -23.14 -19.41
CA GLY A 186 6.37 -24.48 -19.15
C GLY A 186 7.23 -25.03 -20.26
N GLU A 187 7.79 -26.19 -20.01
CA GLU A 187 8.67 -26.91 -20.93
C GLU A 187 8.53 -28.43 -20.76
N VAL A 188 9.19 -29.17 -21.63
CA VAL A 188 9.29 -30.62 -21.50
C VAL A 188 10.28 -30.97 -20.41
N ASP A 189 9.89 -31.78 -19.45
CA ASP A 189 10.74 -32.27 -18.37
C ASP A 189 11.77 -33.27 -18.92
N PRO A 190 13.05 -32.94 -18.98
CA PRO A 190 14.09 -33.80 -19.52
C PRO A 190 14.26 -35.09 -18.68
N ILE A 191 13.91 -35.07 -17.39
CA ILE A 191 14.04 -36.23 -16.49
C ILE A 191 12.98 -37.26 -16.87
N ARG A 192 11.73 -36.84 -17.04
CA ARG A 192 10.62 -37.75 -17.46
C ARG A 192 10.85 -38.36 -18.83
N VAL A 193 11.52 -37.62 -19.74
CA VAL A 193 11.93 -38.15 -21.05
C VAL A 193 13.06 -39.17 -20.90
N ALA A 194 14.04 -38.93 -20.03
CA ALA A 194 15.14 -39.86 -19.76
C ALA A 194 14.64 -41.19 -19.13
N GLU A 195 13.51 -41.16 -18.43
CA GLU A 195 12.81 -42.33 -17.89
C GLU A 195 12.10 -43.17 -18.95
N GLY A 196 12.22 -42.80 -20.23
CA GLY A 196 11.70 -43.56 -21.36
C GLY A 196 10.31 -43.17 -21.84
N ARG A 197 9.78 -42.02 -21.39
CA ARG A 197 8.53 -41.45 -21.91
C ARG A 197 8.75 -40.80 -23.27
N TYR A 198 7.76 -40.82 -24.12
CA TYR A 198 7.83 -40.15 -25.42
C TYR A 198 7.72 -38.64 -25.23
N LEU A 199 8.51 -37.90 -26.01
CA LEU A 199 8.47 -36.43 -26.06
C LEU A 199 7.07 -35.87 -26.35
N SER A 200 6.21 -36.63 -27.04
CA SER A 200 4.84 -36.26 -27.36
C SER A 200 3.82 -36.56 -26.23
N ASP A 201 4.26 -37.11 -25.12
CA ASP A 201 3.38 -37.44 -24.01
C ASP A 201 3.16 -36.16 -23.13
N GLU A 202 1.91 -35.75 -22.98
CA GLU A 202 1.51 -34.62 -22.13
C GLU A 202 2.02 -34.76 -20.67
N LEU A 203 2.13 -36.00 -20.19
CA LEU A 203 2.64 -36.29 -18.86
C LEU A 203 4.15 -36.03 -18.70
N THR A 204 4.87 -35.69 -19.78
CA THR A 204 6.27 -35.22 -19.72
C THR A 204 6.39 -33.69 -19.55
N LEU A 205 5.27 -32.98 -19.53
CA LEU A 205 5.29 -31.53 -19.38
C LEU A 205 5.54 -31.11 -17.93
N HIS A 206 6.35 -30.07 -17.78
CA HIS A 206 6.46 -29.28 -16.59
C HIS A 206 5.72 -27.96 -16.82
N TYR A 207 4.62 -27.75 -16.11
CA TYR A 207 3.79 -26.56 -16.27
C TYR A 207 4.45 -25.33 -15.65
N GLY A 208 4.45 -24.22 -16.39
CA GLY A 208 4.88 -22.91 -15.89
C GLY A 208 3.84 -22.25 -15.00
N LEU A 209 4.10 -20.99 -14.64
CA LEU A 209 3.24 -20.25 -13.71
C LEU A 209 1.83 -20.00 -14.24
N VAL A 210 1.68 -19.67 -15.53
CA VAL A 210 0.37 -19.38 -16.13
C VAL A 210 -0.56 -20.60 -16.09
N PRO A 211 -0.16 -21.80 -16.57
CA PRO A 211 -1.00 -23.00 -16.45
C PRO A 211 -1.34 -23.35 -14.99
N ARG A 212 -0.40 -23.21 -14.07
CA ARG A 212 -0.63 -23.49 -12.65
C ARG A 212 -1.64 -22.52 -12.01
N THR A 213 -1.84 -21.35 -12.62
CA THR A 213 -2.83 -20.36 -12.18
C THR A 213 -4.19 -20.54 -12.87
N ASN A 214 -4.38 -21.63 -13.62
CA ASN A 214 -5.67 -21.93 -14.24
C ASN A 214 -6.82 -21.82 -13.23
N ARG A 215 -7.95 -21.28 -13.68
CA ARG A 215 -9.11 -20.93 -12.87
C ARG A 215 -8.76 -19.91 -11.77
N GLY A 216 -7.87 -18.96 -12.10
CA GLY A 216 -7.37 -17.94 -11.18
C GLY A 216 -6.94 -16.66 -11.88
N LEU A 217 -6.21 -15.83 -11.13
CA LEU A 217 -5.72 -14.52 -11.57
C LEU A 217 -4.21 -14.58 -11.74
N PHE A 218 -3.71 -14.21 -12.92
CA PHE A 218 -2.27 -14.14 -13.17
C PHE A 218 -1.80 -12.72 -13.39
N CYS A 219 -0.77 -12.30 -12.65
CA CYS A 219 -0.20 -10.96 -12.73
C CYS A 219 1.23 -10.96 -13.25
N ILE A 220 1.49 -10.09 -14.22
CA ILE A 220 2.86 -9.78 -14.67
C ILE A 220 3.19 -8.36 -14.23
N ASN A 221 4.05 -8.25 -13.23
CA ASN A 221 4.57 -6.94 -12.79
C ASN A 221 5.73 -6.51 -13.67
N GLU A 222 5.82 -5.19 -13.95
CA GLU A 222 6.83 -4.56 -14.79
C GLU A 222 6.91 -5.22 -16.19
N LEU A 223 5.75 -5.41 -16.83
CA LEU A 223 5.61 -6.07 -18.14
C LEU A 223 6.63 -5.60 -19.22
N PRO A 224 7.00 -4.30 -19.32
CA PRO A 224 8.01 -3.82 -20.26
C PRO A 224 9.39 -4.47 -20.11
N ASP A 225 9.74 -5.01 -18.95
CA ASP A 225 11.04 -5.67 -18.71
C ASP A 225 11.14 -7.07 -19.37
N LEU A 226 10.00 -7.63 -19.83
CA LEU A 226 10.03 -8.84 -20.64
C LEU A 226 10.59 -8.58 -22.02
N SER A 227 11.49 -9.46 -22.48
CA SER A 227 11.97 -9.41 -23.87
C SER A 227 10.80 -9.51 -24.86
N GLU A 228 10.90 -8.85 -26.03
CA GLU A 228 9.85 -8.89 -27.08
C GLU A 228 9.47 -10.32 -27.45
N ARG A 229 10.42 -11.25 -27.45
CA ARG A 229 10.19 -12.66 -27.74
C ARG A 229 9.24 -13.31 -26.75
N ILE A 230 9.34 -12.97 -25.48
CA ILE A 230 8.47 -13.50 -24.42
C ILE A 230 7.08 -12.87 -24.52
N GLN A 231 7.05 -11.55 -24.76
CA GLN A 231 5.79 -10.85 -25.00
C GLN A 231 4.99 -11.45 -26.15
N VAL A 232 5.66 -11.82 -27.25
CA VAL A 232 5.03 -12.54 -28.37
C VAL A 232 4.49 -13.91 -27.92
N GLY A 233 5.21 -14.63 -27.04
CA GLY A 233 4.74 -15.90 -26.48
C GLY A 233 3.45 -15.79 -25.67
N LEU A 234 3.19 -14.63 -25.06
CA LEU A 234 1.97 -14.37 -24.29
C LEU A 234 0.75 -14.00 -25.15
N LEU A 235 0.93 -13.69 -26.45
CA LEU A 235 -0.20 -13.32 -27.32
C LEU A 235 -1.25 -14.42 -27.37
N ASN A 236 -0.82 -15.68 -27.54
CA ASN A 236 -1.74 -16.82 -27.61
C ASN A 236 -2.51 -17.01 -26.30
N VAL A 237 -1.87 -16.75 -25.15
CA VAL A 237 -2.52 -16.85 -23.85
C VAL A 237 -3.64 -15.82 -23.71
N LEU A 238 -3.41 -14.58 -24.17
CA LEU A 238 -4.39 -13.49 -24.06
C LEU A 238 -5.52 -13.62 -25.09
N GLU A 239 -5.22 -14.05 -26.30
CA GLU A 239 -6.20 -14.10 -27.40
C GLU A 239 -6.97 -15.42 -27.44
N GLU A 240 -6.24 -16.52 -27.51
CA GLU A 240 -6.79 -17.84 -27.70
C GLU A 240 -7.10 -18.57 -26.40
N ARG A 241 -6.67 -18.03 -25.27
CA ARG A 241 -6.72 -18.70 -23.95
C ARG A 241 -6.10 -20.10 -24.02
N ASP A 242 -5.08 -20.27 -24.84
CA ASP A 242 -4.47 -21.54 -25.18
C ASP A 242 -2.95 -21.46 -25.05
N ILE A 243 -2.36 -22.54 -24.60
CA ILE A 243 -0.91 -22.66 -24.46
C ILE A 243 -0.37 -23.71 -25.40
N GLN A 244 0.65 -23.33 -26.17
CA GLN A 244 1.43 -24.24 -26.98
C GLN A 244 2.83 -24.40 -26.38
N ILE A 245 3.09 -25.54 -25.78
CA ILE A 245 4.42 -25.85 -25.27
C ILE A 245 5.31 -26.35 -26.43
N ARG A 246 6.51 -25.83 -26.49
CA ARG A 246 7.47 -26.04 -27.59
C ARG A 246 7.61 -27.52 -27.97
N GLY A 247 7.35 -27.85 -29.26
CA GLY A 247 7.47 -29.23 -29.78
C GLY A 247 6.22 -30.08 -29.59
N HIS A 248 5.21 -29.65 -28.87
CA HIS A 248 3.96 -30.36 -28.67
C HIS A 248 2.80 -29.58 -29.28
N ARG A 249 1.92 -30.28 -29.99
CA ARG A 249 0.62 -29.77 -30.45
C ARG A 249 -0.44 -29.87 -29.35
N ILE A 250 -0.04 -29.68 -28.11
CA ILE A 250 -0.97 -29.76 -26.98
C ILE A 250 -1.58 -28.37 -26.81
N ARG A 251 -2.89 -28.32 -26.92
CA ARG A 251 -3.70 -27.17 -26.61
C ARG A 251 -4.28 -27.35 -25.22
N LEU A 252 -3.94 -26.45 -24.32
CA LEU A 252 -4.53 -26.39 -22.97
C LEU A 252 -5.40 -25.14 -22.90
N PRO A 253 -6.72 -25.27 -23.07
CA PRO A 253 -7.63 -24.16 -22.89
C PRO A 253 -7.60 -23.75 -21.39
N LEU A 254 -7.06 -22.59 -21.10
CA LEU A 254 -6.95 -22.07 -19.74
C LEU A 254 -8.04 -21.05 -19.45
N ASP A 255 -8.56 -21.11 -18.27
CA ASP A 255 -9.45 -20.10 -17.69
C ASP A 255 -8.66 -19.21 -16.72
N VAL A 256 -8.05 -18.15 -17.23
CA VAL A 256 -7.20 -17.23 -16.47
C VAL A 256 -7.55 -15.80 -16.83
N VAL A 257 -7.72 -14.93 -15.83
CA VAL A 257 -7.79 -13.49 -16.05
C VAL A 257 -6.41 -12.89 -15.82
N MET A 258 -5.93 -12.15 -16.83
CA MET A 258 -4.57 -11.59 -16.84
C MET A 258 -4.57 -10.15 -16.35
N PHE A 259 -3.67 -9.88 -15.43
CA PHE A 259 -3.34 -8.53 -15.00
C PHE A 259 -1.88 -8.21 -15.31
N ALA A 260 -1.60 -6.96 -15.64
CA ALA A 260 -0.22 -6.51 -15.80
C ALA A 260 -0.02 -5.14 -15.17
N SER A 261 1.20 -4.86 -14.76
CA SER A 261 1.60 -3.51 -14.39
C SER A 261 2.75 -3.03 -15.28
N ALA A 262 2.77 -1.72 -15.54
CA ALA A 262 3.85 -1.08 -16.26
C ALA A 262 4.08 0.34 -15.73
N ASN A 263 5.35 0.74 -15.73
CA ASN A 263 5.73 2.10 -15.45
C ASN A 263 5.92 2.85 -16.77
N PRO A 264 5.32 4.02 -16.99
CA PRO A 264 5.48 4.79 -18.24
C PRO A 264 6.93 5.13 -18.58
N GLU A 265 7.80 5.27 -17.60
CA GLU A 265 9.24 5.53 -17.82
C GLU A 265 9.99 4.37 -18.44
N ASP A 266 9.60 3.15 -18.11
CA ASP A 266 10.26 1.96 -18.60
C ASP A 266 10.08 1.78 -20.13
N TYR A 267 9.09 2.49 -20.74
CA TYR A 267 8.92 2.52 -22.20
C TYR A 267 10.09 3.16 -22.96
N THR A 268 10.93 3.94 -22.29
CA THR A 268 12.02 4.68 -22.94
C THR A 268 13.40 4.09 -22.69
N ASN A 269 13.61 3.41 -21.54
CA ASN A 269 14.94 3.04 -21.07
C ASN A 269 15.21 1.53 -20.98
N ARG A 270 14.19 0.69 -20.71
CA ARG A 270 14.38 -0.74 -20.45
C ARG A 270 13.67 -1.66 -21.42
N GLY A 271 12.67 -1.18 -22.10
CA GLY A 271 11.86 -1.96 -23.03
C GLY A 271 10.51 -1.29 -23.26
N ARG A 272 9.76 -1.82 -24.21
CA ARG A 272 8.41 -1.36 -24.51
C ARG A 272 7.46 -2.55 -24.62
N ILE A 273 6.21 -2.33 -24.29
CA ILE A 273 5.17 -3.30 -24.60
C ILE A 273 4.95 -3.27 -26.10
N ILE A 274 5.05 -4.43 -26.76
CA ILE A 274 4.76 -4.53 -28.18
C ILE A 274 3.30 -4.16 -28.45
N THR A 275 3.03 -3.45 -29.52
CA THR A 275 1.68 -2.98 -29.87
C THR A 275 0.65 -4.10 -29.91
N PRO A 276 0.94 -5.29 -30.49
CA PRO A 276 -0.02 -6.39 -30.48
C PRO A 276 -0.41 -6.90 -29.08
N LEU A 277 0.53 -6.89 -28.13
CA LEU A 277 0.24 -7.30 -26.76
C LEU A 277 -0.62 -6.25 -26.03
N LYS A 278 -0.26 -4.97 -26.22
CA LYS A 278 -0.99 -3.86 -25.64
C LYS A 278 -2.45 -3.79 -26.12
N ASP A 279 -2.70 -4.12 -27.38
CA ASP A 279 -4.02 -4.13 -28.01
C ASP A 279 -4.93 -5.24 -27.47
N ARG A 280 -4.36 -6.30 -26.94
CA ARG A 280 -5.11 -7.46 -26.39
C ARG A 280 -5.58 -7.29 -24.96
N PHE A 281 -5.00 -6.36 -24.21
CA PHE A 281 -5.58 -5.99 -22.93
C PHE A 281 -6.87 -5.21 -23.17
N GLY A 282 -7.99 -5.74 -22.69
CA GLY A 282 -9.30 -5.12 -22.89
C GLY A 282 -9.42 -3.76 -22.20
N SER A 283 -8.65 -3.53 -21.11
CA SER A 283 -8.65 -2.27 -20.38
C SER A 283 -7.24 -1.82 -19.99
N GLN A 284 -6.99 -0.52 -20.18
CA GLN A 284 -5.75 0.15 -19.71
C GLN A 284 -6.14 1.22 -18.71
N ILE A 285 -5.76 1.02 -17.45
CA ILE A 285 -6.13 1.90 -16.34
C ILE A 285 -4.88 2.65 -15.87
N ARG A 286 -4.99 3.98 -15.82
CA ARG A 286 -3.91 4.81 -15.31
C ARG A 286 -4.08 5.04 -13.82
N THR A 287 -3.04 4.73 -13.05
CA THR A 287 -2.94 5.05 -11.63
C THR A 287 -2.28 6.42 -11.44
N HIS A 288 -2.41 6.99 -10.25
CA HIS A 288 -1.83 8.27 -9.86
C HIS A 288 -1.41 8.26 -8.39
N TYR A 289 -0.67 9.24 -7.94
CA TYR A 289 -0.45 9.49 -6.52
C TYR A 289 -1.71 10.07 -5.88
N PRO A 290 -1.87 9.96 -4.55
CA PRO A 290 -2.95 10.63 -3.85
C PRO A 290 -2.99 12.12 -4.23
N LEU A 291 -4.18 12.60 -4.60
CA LEU A 291 -4.39 13.99 -5.03
C LEU A 291 -4.62 14.88 -3.81
N ASP A 292 -5.22 14.31 -2.77
CA ASP A 292 -5.51 14.95 -1.50
C ASP A 292 -4.45 14.56 -0.45
N PRO A 293 -3.80 15.53 0.21
CA PRO A 293 -2.88 15.25 1.32
C PRO A 293 -3.50 14.45 2.46
N ASP A 294 -4.79 14.66 2.77
CA ASP A 294 -5.47 13.92 3.85
C ASP A 294 -5.59 12.43 3.51
N VAL A 295 -5.87 12.08 2.26
CA VAL A 295 -5.83 10.68 1.80
C VAL A 295 -4.43 10.07 1.91
N GLU A 296 -3.38 10.85 1.62
CA GLU A 296 -2.02 10.35 1.79
C GLU A 296 -1.66 10.17 3.27
N MET A 297 -2.21 11.00 4.16
CA MET A 297 -2.08 10.80 5.62
C MET A 297 -2.75 9.50 6.06
N ASP A 298 -3.97 9.20 5.60
CA ASP A 298 -4.67 7.96 5.89
C ASP A 298 -3.86 6.73 5.41
N ILE A 299 -3.24 6.82 4.23
CA ILE A 299 -2.35 5.76 3.71
C ILE A 299 -1.12 5.60 4.61
N VAL A 300 -0.51 6.69 5.05
CA VAL A 300 0.65 6.65 5.94
C VAL A 300 0.28 6.06 7.30
N GLU A 301 -0.86 6.42 7.87
CA GLU A 301 -1.37 5.85 9.12
C GLU A 301 -1.62 4.34 8.99
N GLN A 302 -2.19 3.90 7.87
CA GLN A 302 -2.46 2.49 7.59
C GLN A 302 -1.18 1.65 7.41
N GLU A 303 -0.12 2.22 6.82
CA GLU A 303 1.04 1.46 6.34
C GLU A 303 2.29 1.62 7.20
N ALA A 304 2.45 2.74 7.91
CA ALA A 304 3.66 3.00 8.67
C ALA A 304 3.73 2.14 9.94
N THR A 305 4.88 1.56 10.17
CA THR A 305 5.16 0.78 11.38
C THR A 305 5.84 1.66 12.41
N ILE A 306 5.08 2.12 13.40
CA ILE A 306 5.62 2.93 14.49
C ILE A 306 6.36 2.04 15.48
N PRO A 307 7.58 2.42 15.93
CA PRO A 307 8.35 1.63 16.89
C PRO A 307 7.62 1.43 18.22
N VAL A 308 7.57 0.18 18.70
CA VAL A 308 7.04 -0.15 20.02
C VAL A 308 8.20 -0.42 20.95
N VAL A 309 8.27 0.31 22.07
CA VAL A 309 9.33 0.17 23.07
C VAL A 309 8.68 0.08 24.46
N ASP A 310 9.07 -0.93 25.26
CA ASP A 310 8.53 -1.14 26.59
C ASP A 310 8.74 0.09 27.50
N GLY A 311 7.66 0.55 28.12
CA GLY A 311 7.68 1.70 29.02
C GLY A 311 7.76 3.07 28.32
N LEU A 312 7.66 3.12 26.99
CA LEU A 312 7.67 4.35 26.19
C LEU A 312 6.42 4.43 25.32
N SER A 313 5.62 5.46 25.52
CA SER A 313 4.50 5.79 24.62
C SER A 313 5.01 6.60 23.42
N VAL A 314 4.62 6.24 22.21
CA VAL A 314 4.97 6.97 20.99
C VAL A 314 3.71 7.64 20.44
N VAL A 315 3.73 8.95 20.32
CA VAL A 315 2.62 9.74 19.79
C VAL A 315 3.14 10.64 18.68
N VAL A 316 2.58 10.49 17.49
CA VAL A 316 2.90 11.40 16.36
C VAL A 316 1.72 12.34 16.18
N PRO A 317 1.90 13.64 16.47
CA PRO A 317 0.83 14.62 16.31
C PRO A 317 0.42 14.78 14.86
N GLU A 318 -0.85 15.07 14.62
CA GLU A 318 -1.40 15.23 13.26
C GLU A 318 -0.60 16.25 12.42
N PHE A 319 -0.24 17.39 13.01
CA PHE A 319 0.53 18.40 12.30
C PHE A 319 1.92 17.92 11.86
N MET A 320 2.55 16.97 12.58
CA MET A 320 3.82 16.38 12.16
C MET A 320 3.62 15.36 11.01
N SER A 321 2.56 14.59 11.03
CA SER A 321 2.17 13.73 9.91
C SER A 321 1.84 14.56 8.66
N ARG A 322 1.17 15.72 8.82
CA ARG A 322 0.95 16.69 7.73
C ARG A 322 2.27 17.22 7.16
N VAL A 323 3.27 17.50 8.00
CA VAL A 323 4.61 17.92 7.52
C VAL A 323 5.24 16.81 6.69
N VAL A 324 5.18 15.55 7.13
CA VAL A 324 5.72 14.38 6.38
C VAL A 324 5.07 14.25 5.00
N VAL A 325 3.75 14.35 4.94
CA VAL A 325 3.00 14.28 3.67
C VAL A 325 3.30 15.49 2.79
N ALA A 326 3.33 16.70 3.37
CA ALA A 326 3.66 17.92 2.65
C ALA A 326 5.05 17.88 2.01
N ILE A 327 6.05 17.22 2.65
CA ILE A 327 7.36 16.99 2.05
C ILE A 327 7.25 16.24 0.73
N SER A 328 6.44 15.18 0.67
CA SER A 328 6.23 14.40 -0.55
C SER A 328 5.51 15.20 -1.63
N HIS A 329 4.51 15.99 -1.25
CA HIS A 329 3.80 16.88 -2.18
C HIS A 329 4.70 17.99 -2.73
N GLU A 330 5.54 18.62 -1.89
CA GLU A 330 6.53 19.61 -2.34
C GLU A 330 7.59 18.98 -3.24
N ALA A 331 8.04 17.76 -2.92
CA ALA A 331 8.97 17.01 -3.76
C ALA A 331 8.38 16.73 -5.16
N ARG A 332 7.11 16.31 -5.26
CA ARG A 332 6.40 16.11 -6.53
C ARG A 332 6.24 17.39 -7.36
N ARG A 333 6.31 18.56 -6.75
CA ARG A 333 6.23 19.87 -7.42
C ARG A 333 7.58 20.50 -7.69
N SER A 334 8.65 19.95 -7.10
CA SER A 334 9.99 20.53 -7.20
C SER A 334 10.55 20.38 -8.63
N PRO A 335 10.99 21.47 -9.27
CA PRO A 335 11.64 21.40 -10.58
C PRO A 335 13.06 20.84 -10.52
N HIS A 336 13.62 20.63 -9.32
CA HIS A 336 14.96 20.07 -9.11
C HIS A 336 14.96 18.55 -9.02
N LEU A 337 13.77 17.95 -8.97
CA LEU A 337 13.61 16.50 -8.93
C LEU A 337 13.15 15.98 -10.27
N ASN A 338 13.65 14.82 -10.64
CA ASN A 338 13.21 14.12 -11.84
C ASN A 338 11.77 13.69 -11.69
N GLN A 339 10.87 14.46 -12.31
CA GLN A 339 9.44 14.22 -12.23
C GLN A 339 9.00 12.93 -12.93
N ARG A 340 9.85 12.37 -13.82
CA ARG A 340 9.57 11.09 -14.50
C ARG A 340 9.75 9.91 -13.58
N SER A 341 10.72 9.95 -12.66
CA SER A 341 10.91 8.89 -11.65
C SER A 341 9.80 8.85 -10.60
N GLY A 342 9.06 9.95 -10.45
CA GLY A 342 7.99 10.12 -9.50
C GLY A 342 8.46 10.10 -8.03
N VAL A 343 7.65 10.63 -7.13
CA VAL A 343 7.89 10.59 -5.68
C VAL A 343 6.85 9.69 -5.04
N SER A 344 7.28 8.47 -4.75
CA SER A 344 6.43 7.40 -4.23
C SER A 344 5.88 7.72 -2.83
N VAL A 345 4.63 7.31 -2.55
CA VAL A 345 4.05 7.31 -1.18
C VAL A 345 4.91 6.52 -0.19
N ARG A 346 5.74 5.57 -0.65
CA ARG A 346 6.75 4.90 0.19
C ARG A 346 7.74 5.87 0.84
N MET A 347 7.91 7.08 0.28
CA MET A 347 8.73 8.11 0.92
C MET A 347 8.02 8.67 2.15
N SER A 348 6.72 8.98 2.06
CA SER A 348 5.92 9.46 3.19
C SER A 348 5.88 8.43 4.32
N ILE A 349 5.66 7.15 3.98
CA ILE A 349 5.67 6.04 4.96
C ILE A 349 7.03 5.95 5.66
N ALA A 350 8.13 5.88 4.90
CA ALA A 350 9.46 5.77 5.48
C ALA A 350 9.88 7.02 6.27
N ASN A 351 9.41 8.20 5.86
CA ASN A 351 9.64 9.44 6.61
C ASN A 351 8.89 9.43 7.94
N GLN A 352 7.65 8.94 7.98
CA GLN A 352 6.87 8.80 9.20
C GLN A 352 7.55 7.85 10.19
N GLU A 353 8.01 6.70 9.70
CA GLU A 353 8.75 5.70 10.49
C GLU A 353 10.08 6.26 11.02
N ALA A 354 10.86 6.95 10.17
CA ALA A 354 12.13 7.56 10.55
C ALA A 354 11.95 8.69 11.56
N LEU A 355 10.92 9.51 11.40
CA LEU A 355 10.56 10.59 12.29
C LEU A 355 10.19 10.07 13.69
N ALA A 356 9.32 9.05 13.75
CA ALA A 356 8.95 8.39 15.00
C ALA A 356 10.16 7.73 15.68
N ALA A 357 11.01 7.04 14.91
CA ALA A 357 12.22 6.41 15.42
C ALA A 357 13.22 7.46 15.99
N SER A 358 13.36 8.64 15.37
CA SER A 358 14.18 9.72 15.90
C SER A 358 13.65 10.23 17.24
N ALA A 359 12.34 10.43 17.34
CA ALA A 359 11.70 10.83 18.61
C ALA A 359 11.91 9.77 19.70
N VAL A 360 11.76 8.48 19.40
CA VAL A 360 12.05 7.38 20.32
C VAL A 360 13.52 7.42 20.78
N ARG A 361 14.46 7.53 19.85
CA ARG A 361 15.89 7.63 20.16
C ARG A 361 16.18 8.78 21.11
N ARG A 362 15.57 9.95 20.89
CA ARG A 362 15.72 11.13 21.74
C ARG A 362 15.10 10.89 23.12
N ALA A 363 13.86 10.39 23.19
CA ALA A 363 13.17 10.11 24.46
C ALA A 363 13.94 9.09 25.31
N VAL A 364 14.46 8.02 24.74
CA VAL A 364 15.30 7.05 25.45
C VAL A 364 16.57 7.68 25.99
N ARG A 365 17.22 8.57 25.23
CA ARG A 365 18.45 9.27 25.70
C ARG A 365 18.18 10.27 26.82
N SER A 366 17.02 10.92 26.80
CA SER A 366 16.63 11.92 27.81
C SER A 366 15.87 11.32 29.00
N GLY A 367 15.58 10.01 28.97
CA GLY A 367 14.81 9.34 30.04
C GLY A 367 13.33 9.74 30.07
N GLU A 368 12.78 10.22 28.96
CA GLU A 368 11.36 10.55 28.81
C GLU A 368 10.53 9.29 28.60
N THR A 369 9.29 9.27 29.09
CA THR A 369 8.35 8.15 28.94
C THR A 369 7.40 8.31 27.77
N VAL A 370 7.39 9.49 27.13
CA VAL A 370 6.57 9.82 25.96
C VAL A 370 7.48 10.36 24.86
N ALA A 371 7.51 9.68 23.74
CA ALA A 371 8.23 10.10 22.54
C ALA A 371 7.26 10.82 21.59
N VAL A 372 7.50 12.07 21.32
CA VAL A 372 6.75 12.88 20.35
C VAL A 372 7.73 13.49 19.37
N PRO A 373 7.58 13.30 18.05
CA PRO A 373 8.42 13.94 17.05
C PRO A 373 8.38 15.46 17.14
N ARG A 374 9.53 16.09 16.93
CA ARG A 374 9.72 17.55 16.93
C ARG A 374 10.30 18.00 15.58
N VAL A 375 10.30 19.28 15.31
CA VAL A 375 10.97 19.85 14.13
C VAL A 375 12.46 19.47 14.10
N SER A 376 13.12 19.43 15.25
CA SER A 376 14.52 18.99 15.36
C SER A 376 14.75 17.51 14.98
N ASP A 377 13.71 16.68 14.95
CA ASP A 377 13.79 15.30 14.50
C ASP A 377 13.74 15.16 12.95
N LEU A 378 13.35 16.22 12.22
CA LEU A 378 13.24 16.21 10.75
C LEU A 378 14.59 15.98 10.05
N ASP A 379 15.71 16.30 10.69
CA ASP A 379 17.06 16.02 10.16
C ASP A 379 17.28 14.51 9.91
N ALA A 380 16.55 13.64 10.63
CA ALA A 380 16.61 12.19 10.43
C ALA A 380 16.00 11.75 9.08
N LEU A 381 15.18 12.58 8.44
CA LEU A 381 14.52 12.24 7.17
C LEU A 381 15.47 12.23 5.97
N ALA A 382 16.64 12.85 6.08
CA ALA A 382 17.62 12.84 4.99
C ALA A 382 17.94 11.43 4.49
N ALA A 383 18.09 10.46 5.40
CA ALA A 383 18.38 9.07 5.06
C ALA A 383 17.17 8.33 4.43
N SER A 384 15.94 8.63 4.88
CA SER A 384 14.72 8.01 4.32
C SER A 384 14.31 8.62 2.98
N MET A 385 14.70 9.87 2.70
CA MET A 385 14.47 10.56 1.44
C MET A 385 15.51 10.17 0.37
N ALA A 386 16.77 10.02 0.78
CA ALA A 386 17.86 9.61 -0.11
C ALA A 386 17.51 8.27 -0.80
N GLY A 387 17.69 8.20 -2.11
CA GLY A 387 17.38 7.01 -2.91
C GLY A 387 15.89 6.77 -3.20
N LYS A 388 14.98 7.64 -2.70
CA LYS A 388 13.56 7.65 -3.07
C LYS A 388 13.19 8.83 -3.97
N VAL A 389 14.08 9.78 -4.10
CA VAL A 389 14.00 10.89 -5.05
C VAL A 389 15.24 10.88 -5.94
N GLU A 390 15.05 11.17 -7.21
CA GLU A 390 16.15 11.36 -8.16
C GLU A 390 16.31 12.87 -8.40
N ILE A 391 17.47 13.40 -8.03
CA ILE A 391 17.76 14.82 -8.15
C ILE A 391 18.40 15.07 -9.51
N ASP A 392 17.80 15.96 -10.31
CA ASP A 392 18.36 16.44 -11.58
C ASP A 392 19.44 17.52 -11.32
N SER A 393 20.53 17.12 -10.67
CA SER A 393 21.66 18.00 -10.37
C SER A 393 22.94 17.41 -10.97
N ILE A 394 23.79 18.28 -11.48
CA ILE A 394 25.12 17.90 -12.01
C ILE A 394 26.14 17.79 -10.87
N ASP A 395 25.83 18.36 -9.71
CA ASP A 395 26.70 18.42 -8.54
C ASP A 395 26.05 17.66 -7.37
N ASP A 396 26.58 16.50 -7.02
CA ASP A 396 26.13 15.65 -5.89
C ASP A 396 26.19 16.41 -4.53
N ASP A 397 27.05 17.42 -4.40
CA ASP A 397 27.19 18.22 -3.17
C ASP A 397 25.96 19.10 -2.86
N ARG A 398 25.03 19.29 -3.81
CA ARG A 398 23.82 20.12 -3.60
C ARG A 398 22.57 19.33 -3.24
N ASP A 399 22.64 18.02 -3.23
CA ASP A 399 21.47 17.17 -2.97
C ASP A 399 20.89 17.45 -1.58
N GLY A 400 21.75 17.58 -0.59
CA GLY A 400 21.32 17.93 0.77
C GLY A 400 20.62 19.31 0.86
N GLU A 401 21.09 20.31 0.11
CA GLU A 401 20.47 21.64 0.10
C GLU A 401 19.08 21.63 -0.55
N ILE A 402 18.88 20.81 -1.59
CA ILE A 402 17.59 20.66 -2.28
C ILE A 402 16.58 19.99 -1.35
N LEU A 403 16.99 18.90 -0.70
CA LEU A 403 16.12 18.19 0.25
C LEU A 403 15.75 19.10 1.44
N ASP A 404 16.71 19.81 2.01
CA ASP A 404 16.47 20.77 3.10
C ASP A 404 15.50 21.90 2.68
N ARG A 405 15.62 22.39 1.45
CA ARG A 405 14.67 23.38 0.89
C ARG A 405 13.26 22.83 0.79
N ILE A 406 13.09 21.55 0.37
CA ILE A 406 11.79 20.89 0.29
C ILE A 406 11.18 20.77 1.69
N VAL A 407 11.95 20.28 2.68
CA VAL A 407 11.51 20.14 4.05
C VAL A 407 11.06 21.49 4.63
N ARG A 408 11.85 22.55 4.42
CA ARG A 408 11.50 23.91 4.89
C ARG A 408 10.26 24.46 4.20
N ALA A 409 10.09 24.21 2.90
CA ALA A 409 8.89 24.65 2.19
C ALA A 409 7.64 23.94 2.71
N ALA A 410 7.70 22.63 2.91
CA ALA A 410 6.63 21.83 3.48
C ALA A 410 6.25 22.29 4.90
N LEU A 411 7.25 22.47 5.77
CA LEU A 411 7.03 22.94 7.14
C LEU A 411 6.40 24.34 7.17
N LEU A 412 6.86 25.25 6.33
CA LEU A 412 6.25 26.59 6.22
C LEU A 412 4.82 26.54 5.71
N GLY A 413 4.52 25.64 4.76
CA GLY A 413 3.18 25.40 4.24
C GLY A 413 2.23 24.98 5.36
N VAL A 414 2.60 23.91 6.08
CA VAL A 414 1.81 23.37 7.19
C VAL A 414 1.66 24.40 8.33
N PHE A 415 2.74 25.08 8.72
CA PHE A 415 2.67 26.13 9.74
C PHE A 415 1.60 27.19 9.40
N ARG A 416 1.53 27.63 8.15
CA ARG A 416 0.54 28.64 7.71
C ARG A 416 -0.89 28.10 7.70
N GLU A 417 -1.06 26.82 7.53
CA GLU A 417 -2.35 26.14 7.55
C GLU A 417 -2.86 25.95 8.97
N VAL A 418 -1.98 25.45 9.88
CA VAL A 418 -2.40 25.03 11.22
C VAL A 418 -2.29 26.11 12.30
N VAL A 419 -1.47 27.16 12.09
CA VAL A 419 -1.31 28.26 13.04
C VAL A 419 -1.93 29.55 12.49
N PRO A 420 -3.05 30.05 13.04
CA PRO A 420 -3.71 31.27 12.59
C PRO A 420 -2.77 32.48 12.57
N GLY A 421 -2.79 33.25 11.48
CA GLY A 421 -1.90 34.41 11.29
C GLY A 421 -2.02 35.49 12.36
N GLU A 422 -3.18 35.58 13.02
CA GLU A 422 -3.45 36.50 14.13
C GLU A 422 -2.56 36.21 15.36
N LEU A 423 -2.24 34.93 15.59
CA LEU A 423 -1.38 34.53 16.71
C LEU A 423 0.09 34.83 16.47
N HIS A 424 0.52 34.92 15.21
CA HIS A 424 1.94 35.17 14.89
C HIS A 424 2.45 36.46 15.48
N ARG A 425 1.63 37.53 15.44
CA ARG A 425 2.03 38.85 15.94
C ARG A 425 2.23 38.86 17.46
N GLY A 426 1.27 38.27 18.18
CA GLY A 426 1.35 38.21 19.65
C GLY A 426 2.55 37.41 20.14
N VAL A 427 2.90 36.29 19.45
CA VAL A 427 4.11 35.52 19.81
C VAL A 427 5.37 36.34 19.55
N VAL A 428 5.49 37.05 18.41
CA VAL A 428 6.66 37.87 18.08
C VAL A 428 6.82 39.04 19.08
N GLU A 429 5.74 39.74 19.39
CA GLU A 429 5.78 40.84 20.40
C GLU A 429 6.24 40.35 21.78
N ALA A 430 5.80 39.16 22.20
CA ALA A 430 6.24 38.58 23.48
C ALA A 430 7.74 38.24 23.50
N PHE A 431 8.36 37.97 22.34
CA PHE A 431 9.80 37.75 22.25
C PHE A 431 10.64 39.00 22.41
N GLU A 432 10.04 40.22 22.36
CA GLU A 432 10.77 41.50 22.68
C GLU A 432 11.21 41.54 24.13
N GLU A 433 10.48 40.90 25.03
CA GLU A 433 10.75 40.86 26.47
C GLU A 433 11.56 39.60 26.89
N HIS A 434 11.84 38.68 25.96
CA HIS A 434 12.53 37.41 26.23
C HIS A 434 13.88 37.32 25.50
N ASP A 435 14.90 36.88 26.22
CA ASP A 435 16.28 36.70 25.68
C ASP A 435 16.43 35.53 24.68
N GLY A 436 15.29 35.05 24.14
CA GLY A 436 15.21 33.99 23.18
C GLY A 436 14.96 32.60 23.80
N VAL A 437 14.58 31.66 22.94
CA VAL A 437 14.21 30.27 23.29
C VAL A 437 15.19 29.30 22.65
N SER A 438 15.80 28.44 23.46
CA SER A 438 16.68 27.37 22.98
C SER A 438 15.88 26.11 22.75
N VAL A 439 16.12 25.43 21.59
CA VAL A 439 15.46 24.21 21.16
C VAL A 439 16.50 23.20 20.65
N GLY A 440 16.10 21.92 20.54
CA GLY A 440 16.91 20.89 19.93
C GLY A 440 16.95 19.57 20.70
N GLU A 441 17.72 18.63 20.18
CA GLU A 441 17.77 17.23 20.68
C GLU A 441 18.16 17.12 22.17
N ALA A 442 19.00 18.05 22.67
CA ALA A 442 19.48 18.04 24.03
C ALA A 442 18.53 18.73 25.04
N VAL A 443 17.48 19.38 24.57
CA VAL A 443 16.52 20.09 25.43
C VAL A 443 15.39 19.18 25.83
N GLY A 444 15.23 18.89 27.13
CA GLY A 444 14.16 18.04 27.64
C GLY A 444 12.77 18.67 27.46
N SER A 445 11.74 17.84 27.33
CA SER A 445 10.35 18.30 27.08
C SER A 445 9.83 19.25 28.16
N GLY A 446 10.22 19.05 29.41
CA GLY A 446 9.82 19.94 30.52
C GLY A 446 10.24 21.41 30.34
N ALA A 447 11.44 21.66 29.78
CA ALA A 447 11.92 22.99 29.52
C ALA A 447 11.06 23.76 28.50
N TYR A 448 10.50 23.06 27.50
CA TYR A 448 9.56 23.68 26.55
C TYR A 448 8.23 24.04 27.20
N ALA A 449 7.74 23.20 28.11
CA ALA A 449 6.49 23.48 28.83
C ALA A 449 6.68 24.74 29.75
N GLU A 450 7.82 24.86 30.41
CA GLU A 450 8.16 26.04 31.22
C GLU A 450 8.24 27.29 30.35
N VAL A 451 8.89 27.23 29.19
CA VAL A 451 8.98 28.34 28.23
C VAL A 451 7.58 28.73 27.72
N ALA A 452 6.77 27.76 27.34
CA ALA A 452 5.41 28.02 26.87
C ALA A 452 4.59 28.72 27.97
N ALA A 453 4.64 28.23 29.22
CA ALA A 453 3.95 28.83 30.34
C ALA A 453 4.41 30.28 30.65
N GLY A 454 5.69 30.58 30.40
CA GLY A 454 6.25 31.94 30.54
C GLY A 454 5.82 32.91 29.44
N ILE A 455 5.28 32.43 28.31
CA ILE A 455 4.90 33.23 27.14
C ILE A 455 3.43 32.99 26.80
N PRO A 456 2.47 33.74 27.34
CA PRO A 456 1.03 33.46 27.16
C PRO A 456 0.58 33.35 25.68
N ALA A 457 1.16 34.19 24.81
CA ALA A 457 0.86 34.14 23.39
C ALA A 457 1.34 32.83 22.73
N LEU A 458 2.48 32.29 23.18
CA LEU A 458 2.98 30.98 22.72
C LEU A 458 2.11 29.85 23.27
N THR A 459 1.69 29.91 24.54
CA THR A 459 0.73 28.97 25.12
C THR A 459 -0.56 28.90 24.27
N THR A 460 -1.12 30.07 23.92
CA THR A 460 -2.32 30.15 23.09
C THR A 460 -2.10 29.49 21.72
N ALA A 461 -0.96 29.75 21.06
CA ALA A 461 -0.64 29.16 19.78
C ALA A 461 -0.49 27.62 19.89
N VAL A 462 0.16 27.12 20.95
CA VAL A 462 0.31 25.70 21.25
C VAL A 462 -1.07 25.04 21.50
N THR A 463 -1.92 25.67 22.31
CA THR A 463 -3.27 25.15 22.59
C THR A 463 -4.12 25.04 21.33
N VAL A 464 -4.07 26.05 20.45
CA VAL A 464 -4.80 26.00 19.17
C VAL A 464 -4.25 24.89 18.27
N LEU A 465 -2.92 24.71 18.24
CA LEU A 465 -2.28 23.69 17.41
C LEU A 465 -2.58 22.26 17.89
N LEU A 466 -2.62 22.06 19.21
CA LEU A 466 -2.91 20.73 19.79
C LEU A 466 -4.41 20.40 19.76
N GLY A 467 -5.30 21.39 19.74
CA GLY A 467 -6.75 21.19 19.61
C GLY A 467 -7.29 20.08 20.54
N ASP A 468 -7.96 19.10 19.94
CA ASP A 468 -8.57 17.98 20.65
C ASP A 468 -7.55 16.87 21.06
N GLU A 469 -6.27 16.98 20.66
CA GLU A 469 -5.24 15.98 21.03
C GLU A 469 -4.93 15.98 22.55
N SER A 470 -5.45 16.97 23.31
CA SER A 470 -5.24 17.10 24.75
C SER A 470 -6.25 16.35 25.65
N ASP A 471 -7.18 15.56 25.10
CA ASP A 471 -8.19 14.76 25.84
C ASP A 471 -8.83 15.52 27.05
N GLY A 472 -8.92 16.89 26.98
CA GLY A 472 -9.48 17.73 28.02
C GLY A 472 -8.63 17.88 29.29
N GLY A 473 -7.38 17.40 29.30
CA GLY A 473 -6.38 17.60 30.37
C GLY A 473 -5.22 18.49 29.92
N ASP A 474 -4.24 18.71 30.80
CA ASP A 474 -3.00 19.37 30.43
C ASP A 474 -2.21 18.44 29.46
N PRO A 475 -1.82 18.94 28.29
CA PRO A 475 -1.10 18.13 27.31
C PRO A 475 0.26 17.67 27.86
N PRO A 476 0.70 16.45 27.55
CA PRO A 476 2.05 16.00 27.91
C PRO A 476 3.12 17.00 27.45
N ALA A 477 4.13 17.24 28.29
CA ALA A 477 5.22 18.18 27.97
C ALA A 477 5.90 17.87 26.62
N ALA A 478 5.91 16.60 26.21
CA ALA A 478 6.47 16.17 24.94
C ALA A 478 5.63 16.67 23.72
N LEU A 479 4.29 16.72 23.83
CA LEU A 479 3.40 17.33 22.83
C LEU A 479 3.60 18.85 22.77
N VAL A 480 3.68 19.50 23.93
CA VAL A 480 3.98 20.94 24.02
C VAL A 480 5.30 21.26 23.34
N ALA A 481 6.34 20.45 23.57
CA ALA A 481 7.65 20.65 22.95
C ALA A 481 7.59 20.55 21.40
N SER A 482 6.85 19.59 20.87
CA SER A 482 6.63 19.44 19.42
C SER A 482 5.95 20.68 18.83
N ALA A 483 4.87 21.13 19.46
CA ALA A 483 4.10 22.31 19.03
C ALA A 483 4.93 23.60 19.11
N VAL A 484 5.69 23.78 20.19
CA VAL A 484 6.59 24.96 20.36
C VAL A 484 7.61 25.02 19.24
N GLU A 485 8.29 23.90 18.93
CA GLU A 485 9.27 23.89 17.83
C GLU A 485 8.64 24.22 16.48
N LEU A 486 7.43 23.71 16.19
CA LEU A 486 6.71 24.04 14.94
C LEU A 486 6.40 25.55 14.86
N VAL A 487 5.90 26.14 15.94
CA VAL A 487 5.57 27.58 15.97
C VAL A 487 6.81 28.43 15.77
N LEU A 488 7.90 28.11 16.48
CA LEU A 488 9.14 28.89 16.40
C LEU A 488 9.82 28.77 15.03
N GLU A 489 9.92 27.56 14.48
CA GLU A 489 10.49 27.36 13.15
C GLU A 489 9.62 28.00 12.06
N GLY A 490 8.29 27.88 12.15
CA GLY A 490 7.37 28.53 11.23
C GLY A 490 7.50 30.05 11.23
N LEU A 491 7.65 30.68 12.41
CA LEU A 491 7.92 32.09 12.52
C LEU A 491 9.28 32.48 11.95
N HIS A 492 10.31 31.64 12.14
CA HIS A 492 11.62 31.84 11.53
C HIS A 492 11.55 31.79 10.00
N LEU A 493 10.95 30.73 9.44
CA LEU A 493 10.79 30.57 8.01
C LEU A 493 9.91 31.68 7.38
N SER A 494 8.99 32.26 8.17
CA SER A 494 8.21 33.43 7.81
C SER A 494 8.99 34.75 7.97
N LYS A 495 10.31 34.70 8.31
CA LYS A 495 11.20 35.83 8.50
C LYS A 495 10.79 36.77 9.65
N ARG A 496 10.09 36.29 10.66
CA ARG A 496 9.65 37.03 11.84
C ARG A 496 10.60 36.84 13.05
N LEU A 497 11.25 35.69 13.14
CA LEU A 497 12.28 35.40 14.15
C LEU A 497 13.61 35.06 13.48
N ASN A 498 14.72 35.33 14.17
CA ASN A 498 16.04 34.87 13.82
C ASN A 498 16.30 33.50 14.49
N LYS A 499 17.03 32.62 13.78
CA LYS A 499 17.50 31.33 14.28
C LYS A 499 19.03 31.34 14.27
N GLU A 500 19.62 31.06 15.41
CA GLU A 500 21.07 30.85 15.56
C GLU A 500 21.31 29.39 15.90
N THR A 501 22.08 28.70 15.05
CA THR A 501 22.44 27.29 15.29
C THR A 501 23.59 27.24 16.29
N THR A 502 23.45 26.50 17.38
CA THR A 502 24.43 26.35 18.46
C THR A 502 24.68 24.89 18.72
N GLY A 503 25.77 24.33 18.16
CA GLY A 503 26.10 22.91 18.36
C GLY A 503 24.97 21.97 17.90
N ARG A 504 24.32 21.24 18.84
CA ARG A 504 23.21 20.31 18.56
C ARG A 504 21.81 20.90 18.75
N GLY A 505 21.71 22.21 18.77
CA GLY A 505 20.45 22.93 18.99
C GLY A 505 20.42 24.26 18.25
N SER A 506 19.32 24.96 18.41
CA SER A 506 19.10 26.29 17.84
C SER A 506 18.52 27.23 18.90
N ARG A 507 18.76 28.50 18.75
CA ARG A 507 18.17 29.56 19.59
C ARG A 507 17.39 30.51 18.72
N TYR A 508 16.13 30.70 19.06
CA TYR A 508 15.26 31.67 18.39
C TYR A 508 15.20 32.94 19.18
N ARG A 509 15.33 34.07 18.48
CA ARG A 509 15.24 35.40 19.06
C ARG A 509 14.62 36.39 18.09
N ILE A 510 14.22 37.55 18.58
CA ILE A 510 13.70 38.60 17.72
C ILE A 510 14.76 39.03 16.70
N ARG A 511 14.31 39.49 15.56
CA ARG A 511 15.18 40.04 14.54
C ARG A 511 15.63 41.45 14.98
N ALA A 512 16.91 41.61 15.31
CA ALA A 512 17.51 42.91 15.60
C ALA A 512 17.46 43.84 14.38
#